data_0c56052ed3f48c4163963cae68653458
#
_entry.id   0c56052ed3f48c4163963cae68653458
#
_cell.length_a   1.000
_cell.length_b   1.000
_cell.length_c   1.000
_cell.angle_alpha   90.00
_cell.angle_beta   90.00
_cell.angle_gamma   90.00
#
_symmetry.space_group_name_H-M   'P 1'
#
loop_
_entity.id
_entity.type
_entity.pdbx_description
1 polymer ?
#
loop_
_entity_poly.entity_id
_entity_poly.type
_entity_poly.pdbx_seq_one_letter_code
_entity_poly.pdbx_strand_id
1 'polypeptide(L)'
;GKFGGRELNFSSDIDIIYFYETDKGETAGIDDGRGGRKGVISLHAFFNKLAEQVTKAMNQITEDGFVFRVDVGLRPEGKSGDMAVSLRSAEIYYESWGQSWERTAMLKARPVAGSRELGEQLLQTLVPFVYRKYLVYTMIEDMKLMKQRIDASLTRNREGEINLKLGRGGIREIEFFIQALQLVYAGKMPRLRERNSLIALELLTEAKLISDDDRQ
;
A
#
# COMPACT_ATOMS: atom_id res chain seq x y z
N GLY A 1 1.48 -3.91 0.02
CA GLY A 1 2.50 -4.90 0.45
C GLY A 1 2.02 -6.34 0.32
N LYS A 2 2.82 -7.30 0.80
CA LYS A 2 2.54 -8.75 0.66
C LYS A 2 1.23 -9.19 1.32
N PHE A 3 0.83 -8.54 2.39
CA PHE A 3 -0.45 -8.82 3.05
C PHE A 3 -1.66 -8.56 2.12
N GLY A 4 -1.61 -7.49 1.34
CA GLY A 4 -2.64 -7.21 0.33
C GLY A 4 -2.67 -8.25 -0.79
N GLY A 5 -1.51 -8.71 -1.26
CA GLY A 5 -1.35 -9.77 -2.27
C GLY A 5 -1.65 -11.19 -1.79
N ARG A 6 -1.92 -11.40 -0.50
CA ARG A 6 -2.06 -12.72 0.15
C ARG A 6 -0.78 -13.56 0.06
N GLU A 7 0.36 -12.89 0.13
CA GLU A 7 1.69 -13.48 -0.01
C GLU A 7 2.55 -13.22 1.24
N LEU A 8 1.91 -12.99 2.39
CA LEU A 8 2.61 -12.64 3.62
C LEU A 8 3.43 -13.81 4.12
N ASN A 9 4.73 -13.59 4.31
CA ASN A 9 5.63 -14.56 4.92
C ASN A 9 5.55 -14.49 6.45
N PHE A 10 6.02 -15.55 7.11
CA PHE A 10 6.22 -15.55 8.58
C PHE A 10 7.13 -14.38 8.98
N SER A 11 6.82 -13.77 10.12
CA SER A 11 7.56 -12.63 10.69
C SER A 11 7.70 -11.39 9.79
N SER A 12 6.87 -11.28 8.76
CA SER A 12 6.81 -10.07 7.92
C SER A 12 6.01 -8.96 8.58
N ASP A 13 6.42 -7.73 8.32
CA ASP A 13 5.62 -6.56 8.65
C ASP A 13 4.38 -6.50 7.75
N ILE A 14 3.30 -5.91 8.25
CA ILE A 14 2.13 -5.58 7.45
C ILE A 14 2.11 -4.08 7.19
N ASP A 15 2.03 -3.71 5.91
CA ASP A 15 1.87 -2.33 5.49
C ASP A 15 0.38 -1.98 5.54
N ILE A 16 -0.01 -1.03 6.39
CA ILE A 16 -1.40 -0.61 6.58
C ILE A 16 -1.54 0.88 6.33
N ILE A 17 -2.65 1.25 5.68
CA ILE A 17 -3.11 2.63 5.55
C ILE A 17 -4.54 2.68 6.06
N TYR A 18 -4.83 3.67 6.93
CA TYR A 18 -6.15 3.86 7.50
C TYR A 18 -6.91 4.94 6.73
N PHE A 19 -8.13 4.60 6.34
CA PHE A 19 -9.03 5.54 5.67
C PHE A 19 -10.38 5.62 6.40
N TYR A 20 -11.01 6.77 6.35
CA TYR A 20 -12.35 7.00 6.86
C TYR A 20 -13.19 7.83 5.88
N GLU A 21 -14.51 7.83 6.06
CA GLU A 21 -15.44 8.30 5.05
C GLU A 21 -15.33 9.82 4.81
N THR A 22 -15.40 10.63 5.88
CA THR A 22 -15.53 12.09 5.76
C THR A 22 -14.91 12.85 6.93
N ASP A 23 -14.32 14.00 6.63
CA ASP A 23 -13.84 14.96 7.61
C ASP A 23 -14.96 15.81 8.23
N LYS A 24 -16.17 15.76 7.63
CA LYS A 24 -17.29 16.59 8.06
C LYS A 24 -17.96 15.99 9.28
N GLY A 25 -18.03 16.79 10.35
CA GLY A 25 -18.72 16.41 11.57
C GLY A 25 -17.80 16.20 12.76
N GLU A 26 -18.43 15.88 13.86
CA GLU A 26 -17.83 15.69 15.16
C GLU A 26 -18.39 14.44 15.83
N THR A 27 -17.68 13.91 16.82
CA THR A 27 -18.16 12.81 17.66
C THR A 27 -19.33 13.27 18.52
N ALA A 28 -20.18 12.34 18.91
CA ALA A 28 -21.33 12.65 19.78
C ALA A 28 -20.91 13.15 21.17
N GLY A 29 -19.65 12.91 21.57
CA GLY A 29 -19.22 13.18 22.94
C GLY A 29 -19.86 12.24 23.96
N ILE A 30 -19.60 12.50 25.23
CA ILE A 30 -20.17 11.78 26.38
C ILE A 30 -21.06 12.76 27.17
N ASP A 31 -22.24 12.33 27.58
CA ASP A 31 -23.12 13.11 28.44
C ASP A 31 -22.36 13.47 29.75
N ASP A 32 -22.36 14.74 30.12
CA ASP A 32 -21.67 15.23 31.32
C ASP A 32 -22.56 15.20 32.58
N GLY A 33 -23.76 14.65 32.49
CA GLY A 33 -24.74 14.54 33.55
C GLY A 33 -25.38 15.89 33.96
N ARG A 34 -25.08 16.97 33.22
CA ARG A 34 -25.60 18.32 33.45
C ARG A 34 -26.33 18.90 32.24
N GLY A 35 -26.68 18.02 31.28
CA GLY A 35 -27.34 18.38 30.03
C GLY A 35 -26.37 18.90 28.94
N GLY A 36 -25.06 18.80 29.18
CA GLY A 36 -24.00 19.11 28.23
C GLY A 36 -23.28 17.84 27.73
N ARG A 37 -22.34 18.01 26.81
CA ARG A 37 -21.50 16.93 26.27
C ARG A 37 -20.02 17.26 26.44
N LYS A 38 -19.22 16.27 26.88
CA LYS A 38 -17.77 16.37 26.98
C LYS A 38 -17.10 15.52 25.91
N GLY A 39 -15.89 15.90 25.53
CA GLY A 39 -15.06 15.10 24.62
C GLY A 39 -15.58 15.11 23.17
N VAL A 40 -16.36 16.10 22.78
CA VAL A 40 -16.69 16.32 21.37
C VAL A 40 -15.41 16.72 20.64
N ILE A 41 -15.04 15.96 19.62
CA ILE A 41 -13.86 16.20 18.78
C ILE A 41 -14.23 15.99 17.31
N SER A 42 -13.49 16.61 16.39
CA SER A 42 -13.71 16.41 14.96
C SER A 42 -13.50 14.94 14.57
N LEU A 43 -14.19 14.50 13.51
CA LEU A 43 -13.99 13.13 12.98
C LEU A 43 -12.54 12.90 12.56
N HIS A 44 -11.86 13.90 12.03
CA HIS A 44 -10.43 13.85 11.74
C HIS A 44 -9.60 13.49 12.99
N ALA A 45 -9.77 14.24 14.08
CA ALA A 45 -9.05 13.95 15.32
C ALA A 45 -9.41 12.59 15.92
N PHE A 46 -10.67 12.17 15.80
CA PHE A 46 -11.14 10.88 16.28
C PHE A 46 -10.48 9.72 15.53
N PHE A 47 -10.51 9.73 14.18
CA PHE A 47 -9.99 8.64 13.39
C PHE A 47 -8.47 8.55 13.44
N ASN A 48 -7.75 9.68 13.56
CA ASN A 48 -6.32 9.68 13.79
C ASN A 48 -5.96 9.01 15.13
N LYS A 49 -6.61 9.37 16.22
CA LYS A 49 -6.42 8.71 17.51
C LYS A 49 -6.78 7.23 17.49
N LEU A 50 -7.86 6.87 16.80
CA LEU A 50 -8.26 5.48 16.66
C LEU A 50 -7.20 4.67 15.90
N ALA A 51 -6.69 5.19 14.79
CA ALA A 51 -5.63 4.55 14.01
C ALA A 51 -4.34 4.37 14.82
N GLU A 52 -3.95 5.37 15.61
CA GLU A 52 -2.82 5.27 16.54
C GLU A 52 -3.02 4.15 17.56
N GLN A 53 -4.21 4.08 18.17
CA GLN A 53 -4.52 3.06 19.18
C GLN A 53 -4.54 1.65 18.58
N VAL A 54 -5.14 1.48 17.41
CA VAL A 54 -5.14 0.19 16.69
C VAL A 54 -3.72 -0.24 16.36
N THR A 55 -2.92 0.66 15.80
CA THR A 55 -1.51 0.39 15.49
C THR A 55 -0.73 -0.01 16.73
N LYS A 56 -0.91 0.72 17.84
CA LYS A 56 -0.26 0.42 19.11
C LYS A 56 -0.68 -0.96 19.63
N ALA A 57 -1.97 -1.26 19.63
CA ALA A 57 -2.49 -2.54 20.12
C ALA A 57 -1.92 -3.73 19.32
N MET A 58 -1.78 -3.59 17.99
CA MET A 58 -1.22 -4.65 17.14
C MET A 58 0.29 -4.84 17.32
N ASN A 59 1.03 -3.76 17.58
CA ASN A 59 2.48 -3.79 17.80
C ASN A 59 2.87 -4.11 19.24
N GLN A 60 1.93 -4.06 20.19
CA GLN A 60 2.21 -4.24 21.59
C GLN A 60 2.62 -5.70 21.86
N ILE A 61 3.76 -5.87 22.54
CA ILE A 61 4.19 -7.17 23.04
C ILE A 61 3.44 -7.43 24.34
N THR A 62 2.74 -8.56 24.42
CA THR A 62 2.01 -9.05 25.58
C THR A 62 2.64 -10.35 26.09
N GLU A 63 2.10 -10.94 27.16
CA GLU A 63 2.50 -12.27 27.64
C GLU A 63 2.31 -13.35 26.57
N ASP A 64 1.32 -13.19 25.67
CA ASP A 64 1.05 -14.09 24.56
C ASP A 64 1.86 -13.74 23.28
N GLY A 65 2.77 -12.76 23.34
CA GLY A 65 3.53 -12.28 22.21
C GLY A 65 2.94 -11.02 21.58
N PHE A 66 3.04 -10.86 20.24
CA PHE A 66 2.49 -9.73 19.50
C PHE A 66 1.73 -10.23 18.27
N VAL A 67 0.78 -9.42 17.80
CA VAL A 67 -0.07 -9.80 16.66
C VAL A 67 0.67 -9.61 15.34
N PHE A 68 1.08 -8.38 15.03
CA PHE A 68 1.85 -8.02 13.84
C PHE A 68 2.74 -6.82 14.11
N ARG A 69 3.88 -6.77 13.44
CA ARG A 69 4.60 -5.50 13.25
C ARG A 69 3.89 -4.72 12.14
N VAL A 70 3.38 -3.54 12.49
CA VAL A 70 2.63 -2.69 11.58
C VAL A 70 3.53 -1.58 11.06
N ASP A 71 3.68 -1.50 9.74
CA ASP A 71 4.30 -0.36 9.06
C ASP A 71 3.19 0.51 8.46
N VAL A 72 3.17 1.77 8.85
CA VAL A 72 2.24 2.78 8.35
C VAL A 72 2.93 3.80 7.42
N GLY A 73 4.15 3.52 7.01
CA GLY A 73 4.97 4.43 6.19
C GLY A 73 4.50 4.63 4.76
N LEU A 74 3.59 3.76 4.27
CA LEU A 74 3.00 3.88 2.92
C LEU A 74 1.80 4.84 2.84
N ARG A 75 1.39 5.44 3.97
CA ARG A 75 0.29 6.40 3.99
C ARG A 75 0.65 7.70 3.26
N PRO A 76 -0.35 8.47 2.78
CA PRO A 76 -0.12 9.79 2.20
C PRO A 76 0.84 10.63 3.05
N GLU A 77 1.80 11.30 2.39
CA GLU A 77 2.88 12.06 3.02
C GLU A 77 3.83 11.24 3.92
N GLY A 78 3.72 9.93 3.93
CA GLY A 78 4.58 9.04 4.69
C GLY A 78 4.55 9.31 6.19
N LYS A 79 5.73 9.42 6.81
CA LYS A 79 5.84 9.60 8.27
C LYS A 79 5.36 10.96 8.78
N SER A 80 5.31 11.97 7.93
CA SER A 80 4.84 13.32 8.27
C SER A 80 3.32 13.48 8.12
N GLY A 81 2.66 12.58 7.40
CA GLY A 81 1.22 12.62 7.18
C GLY A 81 0.41 12.08 8.35
N ASP A 82 -0.89 12.37 8.32
CA ASP A 82 -1.86 11.90 9.28
C ASP A 82 -1.93 10.37 9.34
N MET A 83 -2.25 9.83 10.51
CA MET A 83 -2.39 8.38 10.70
C MET A 83 -3.56 7.79 9.92
N ALA A 84 -4.65 8.54 9.80
CA ALA A 84 -5.83 8.19 9.03
C ALA A 84 -6.24 9.34 8.12
N VAL A 85 -6.68 9.02 6.91
CA VAL A 85 -7.00 10.01 5.86
C VAL A 85 -8.43 9.80 5.38
N SER A 86 -9.21 10.89 5.20
CA SER A 86 -10.55 10.79 4.63
C SER A 86 -10.49 10.39 3.14
N LEU A 87 -11.57 9.80 2.62
CA LEU A 87 -11.63 9.44 1.19
C LEU A 87 -11.37 10.64 0.29
N ARG A 88 -11.91 11.79 0.65
CA ARG A 88 -11.74 13.01 -0.16
C ARG A 88 -10.31 13.53 -0.11
N SER A 89 -9.69 13.54 1.05
CA SER A 89 -8.29 13.96 1.20
C SER A 89 -7.34 13.00 0.48
N ALA A 90 -7.62 11.70 0.54
CA ALA A 90 -6.86 10.69 -0.20
C ALA A 90 -6.96 10.89 -1.72
N GLU A 91 -8.16 11.11 -2.25
CA GLU A 91 -8.38 11.39 -3.67
C GLU A 91 -7.54 12.59 -4.13
N ILE A 92 -7.65 13.72 -3.43
CA ILE A 92 -6.91 14.95 -3.74
C ILE A 92 -5.40 14.71 -3.68
N TYR A 93 -4.93 14.00 -2.64
CA TYR A 93 -3.52 13.72 -2.48
C TYR A 93 -2.97 12.88 -3.63
N TYR A 94 -3.59 11.74 -3.94
CA TYR A 94 -3.10 10.84 -4.98
C TYR A 94 -3.24 11.43 -6.38
N GLU A 95 -4.25 12.27 -6.63
CA GLU A 95 -4.41 12.97 -7.90
C GLU A 95 -3.33 14.02 -8.13
N SER A 96 -3.00 14.81 -7.09
CA SER A 96 -2.14 16.00 -7.21
C SER A 96 -0.67 15.73 -6.84
N TRP A 97 -0.42 14.88 -5.84
CA TRP A 97 0.91 14.70 -5.22
C TRP A 97 1.40 13.26 -5.22
N GLY A 98 0.54 12.31 -5.58
CA GLY A 98 0.88 10.88 -5.54
C GLY A 98 2.11 10.53 -6.35
N GLN A 99 3.08 9.88 -5.71
CA GLN A 99 4.38 9.52 -6.25
C GLN A 99 4.33 8.19 -7.03
N SER A 100 5.30 7.97 -7.92
CA SER A 100 5.40 6.73 -8.71
C SER A 100 5.50 5.47 -7.83
N TRP A 101 6.23 5.54 -6.72
CA TRP A 101 6.37 4.41 -5.80
C TRP A 101 5.05 4.06 -5.08
N GLU A 102 4.19 5.05 -4.81
CA GLU A 102 2.88 4.82 -4.20
C GLU A 102 1.94 4.07 -5.14
N ARG A 103 2.03 4.31 -6.46
CA ARG A 103 1.30 3.50 -7.45
C ARG A 103 1.68 2.04 -7.34
N THR A 104 2.97 1.76 -7.24
CA THR A 104 3.48 0.40 -7.06
C THR A 104 2.97 -0.23 -5.76
N ALA A 105 2.96 0.53 -4.67
CA ALA A 105 2.40 0.07 -3.39
C ALA A 105 0.90 -0.25 -3.49
N MET A 106 0.13 0.60 -4.21
CA MET A 106 -1.31 0.44 -4.40
C MET A 106 -1.72 -0.74 -5.30
N LEU A 107 -0.83 -1.25 -6.17
CA LEU A 107 -1.12 -2.47 -6.96
C LEU A 107 -1.59 -3.63 -6.10
N LYS A 108 -1.02 -3.78 -4.91
CA LYS A 108 -1.35 -4.86 -3.97
C LYS A 108 -2.32 -4.42 -2.87
N ALA A 109 -2.89 -3.19 -2.95
CA ALA A 109 -3.79 -2.70 -1.93
C ALA A 109 -5.12 -3.48 -1.91
N ARG A 110 -5.60 -3.79 -0.71
CA ARG A 110 -6.83 -4.55 -0.47
C ARG A 110 -7.48 -4.09 0.84
N PRO A 111 -8.80 -3.92 0.89
CA PRO A 111 -9.51 -3.75 2.16
C PRO A 111 -9.32 -5.00 3.02
N VAL A 112 -8.84 -4.83 4.24
CA VAL A 112 -8.52 -5.95 5.15
C VAL A 112 -9.30 -5.91 6.46
N ALA A 113 -9.80 -4.72 6.85
CA ALA A 113 -10.61 -4.52 8.04
C ALA A 113 -11.51 -3.29 7.88
N GLY A 114 -12.52 -3.16 8.72
CA GLY A 114 -13.52 -2.10 8.67
C GLY A 114 -14.55 -2.29 7.56
N SER A 115 -15.04 -1.18 6.97
CA SER A 115 -16.00 -1.24 5.87
C SER A 115 -15.31 -1.67 4.58
N ARG A 116 -15.67 -2.86 4.10
CA ARG A 116 -15.19 -3.37 2.81
C ARG A 116 -15.65 -2.50 1.65
N GLU A 117 -16.90 -2.03 1.71
CA GLU A 117 -17.52 -1.18 0.70
C GLU A 117 -16.74 0.13 0.53
N LEU A 118 -16.45 0.82 1.64
CA LEU A 118 -15.65 2.04 1.66
C LEU A 118 -14.24 1.79 1.08
N GLY A 119 -13.61 0.67 1.45
CA GLY A 119 -12.31 0.31 0.94
C GLY A 119 -12.31 0.02 -0.57
N GLU A 120 -13.34 -0.66 -1.09
CA GLU A 120 -13.48 -0.92 -2.52
C GLU A 120 -13.80 0.37 -3.28
N GLN A 121 -14.64 1.26 -2.73
CA GLN A 121 -14.90 2.59 -3.30
C GLN A 121 -13.60 3.39 -3.45
N LEU A 122 -12.78 3.44 -2.40
CA LEU A 122 -11.46 4.10 -2.48
C LEU A 122 -10.60 3.52 -3.60
N LEU A 123 -10.47 2.20 -3.67
CA LEU A 123 -9.64 1.56 -4.69
C LEU A 123 -10.15 1.86 -6.10
N GLN A 124 -11.46 1.94 -6.32
CA GLN A 124 -12.04 2.34 -7.60
C GLN A 124 -11.71 3.82 -7.93
N THR A 125 -11.83 4.70 -6.96
CA THR A 125 -11.46 6.12 -7.12
C THR A 125 -9.99 6.27 -7.49
N LEU A 126 -9.10 5.42 -6.96
CA LEU A 126 -7.66 5.46 -7.23
C LEU A 126 -7.23 4.74 -8.52
N VAL A 127 -8.14 4.06 -9.24
CA VAL A 127 -7.80 3.38 -10.52
C VAL A 127 -7.10 4.30 -11.51
N PRO A 128 -7.53 5.57 -11.76
CA PRO A 128 -6.85 6.45 -12.70
C PRO A 128 -5.45 6.87 -12.24
N PHE A 129 -5.23 6.94 -10.93
CA PHE A 129 -3.92 7.20 -10.36
C PHE A 129 -2.98 6.00 -10.55
N VAL A 130 -3.42 4.80 -10.20
CA VAL A 130 -2.60 3.57 -10.24
C VAL A 130 -2.36 3.14 -11.69
N TYR A 131 -3.40 3.04 -12.49
CA TYR A 131 -3.39 2.47 -13.83
C TYR A 131 -3.65 3.53 -14.90
N ARG A 132 -2.64 4.32 -15.24
CA ARG A 132 -2.76 5.32 -16.30
C ARG A 132 -2.91 4.66 -17.67
N LYS A 133 -3.86 5.13 -18.47
CA LYS A 133 -4.07 4.65 -19.86
C LYS A 133 -2.91 5.02 -20.80
N TYR A 134 -2.28 6.15 -20.54
CA TYR A 134 -1.19 6.69 -21.35
C TYR A 134 0.05 6.79 -20.46
N LEU A 135 0.82 5.74 -20.49
CA LEU A 135 2.04 5.69 -19.73
C LEU A 135 3.21 6.09 -20.55
N VAL A 136 3.86 6.97 -19.98
CA VAL A 136 4.93 7.72 -20.49
C VAL A 136 6.25 7.10 -20.08
N TYR A 137 7.23 7.26 -20.92
CA TYR A 137 8.65 7.00 -20.78
C TYR A 137 9.19 7.26 -19.36
N THR A 138 8.70 8.33 -18.71
CA THR A 138 9.11 8.74 -17.36
C THR A 138 8.90 7.68 -16.27
N MET A 139 7.86 6.85 -16.38
CA MET A 139 7.59 5.84 -15.34
C MET A 139 8.53 4.65 -15.42
N ILE A 140 8.95 4.26 -16.62
CA ILE A 140 9.98 3.23 -16.80
C ILE A 140 11.31 3.76 -16.27
N GLU A 141 11.60 5.04 -16.50
CA GLU A 141 12.79 5.70 -15.95
C GLU A 141 12.72 5.80 -14.42
N ASP A 142 11.59 6.20 -13.85
CA ASP A 142 11.38 6.24 -12.40
C ASP A 142 11.58 4.86 -11.76
N MET A 143 11.09 3.81 -12.41
CA MET A 143 11.27 2.44 -11.94
C MET A 143 12.73 1.98 -12.03
N LYS A 144 13.44 2.33 -13.11
CA LYS A 144 14.87 2.07 -13.25
C LYS A 144 15.68 2.81 -12.17
N LEU A 145 15.37 4.08 -11.92
CA LEU A 145 16.01 4.88 -10.87
C LEU A 145 15.72 4.33 -9.48
N MET A 146 14.49 3.87 -9.22
CA MET A 146 14.14 3.24 -7.95
C MET A 146 14.92 1.93 -7.77
N LYS A 147 15.02 1.09 -8.81
CA LYS A 147 15.85 -0.12 -8.78
C LYS A 147 17.31 0.24 -8.47
N GLN A 148 17.90 1.19 -9.19
CA GLN A 148 19.29 1.63 -8.98
C GLN A 148 19.55 2.11 -7.55
N ARG A 149 18.62 2.86 -6.93
CA ARG A 149 18.73 3.30 -5.54
C ARG A 149 18.72 2.14 -4.56
N ILE A 150 17.91 1.12 -4.83
CA ILE A 150 17.83 -0.10 -4.01
C ILE A 150 19.14 -0.88 -4.16
N ASP A 151 19.63 -1.08 -5.38
CA ASP A 151 20.89 -1.77 -5.66
C ASP A 151 22.08 -1.07 -5.00
N ALA A 152 22.13 0.26 -5.07
CA ALA A 152 23.16 1.06 -4.40
C ALA A 152 23.09 0.97 -2.85
N SER A 153 21.89 0.78 -2.28
CA SER A 153 21.76 0.57 -0.83
C SER A 153 22.22 -0.82 -0.39
N LEU A 154 22.16 -1.80 -1.28
CA LEU A 154 22.56 -3.18 -1.03
C LEU A 154 24.07 -3.40 -1.13
N THR A 155 24.75 -2.69 -2.03
CA THR A 155 26.21 -2.77 -2.20
C THR A 155 26.97 -2.31 -0.94
N ARG A 156 26.30 -1.59 -0.02
CA ARG A 156 26.85 -1.19 1.28
C ARG A 156 26.75 -2.27 2.36
N ASN A 157 26.01 -3.35 2.15
CA ASN A 157 25.82 -4.40 3.13
C ASN A 157 26.53 -5.68 2.71
N ARG A 158 27.68 -5.92 3.34
CA ARG A 158 28.49 -7.16 3.47
C ARG A 158 28.66 -8.03 2.21
N GLU A 159 29.87 -8.03 1.73
CA GLU A 159 30.41 -9.06 0.83
C GLU A 159 30.24 -10.45 1.48
N GLY A 160 29.54 -11.35 0.79
CA GLY A 160 29.50 -12.76 1.12
C GLY A 160 28.16 -13.39 1.51
N GLU A 161 27.10 -12.62 1.81
CA GLU A 161 25.79 -13.20 2.13
C GLU A 161 24.85 -13.17 0.90
N ILE A 162 24.32 -14.34 0.53
CA ILE A 162 23.28 -14.46 -0.50
C ILE A 162 21.98 -13.95 0.09
N ASN A 163 21.56 -12.76 -0.30
CA ASN A 163 20.27 -12.22 0.10
C ASN A 163 19.19 -12.57 -0.92
N LEU A 164 18.42 -13.61 -0.65
CA LEU A 164 17.34 -14.10 -1.53
C LEU A 164 16.25 -13.07 -1.81
N LYS A 165 16.04 -12.13 -0.91
CA LYS A 165 15.03 -11.09 -1.09
C LYS A 165 15.53 -9.93 -1.94
N LEU A 166 16.77 -9.50 -1.71
CA LEU A 166 17.31 -8.23 -2.21
C LEU A 166 18.47 -8.41 -3.17
N GLY A 167 19.05 -9.63 -3.25
CA GLY A 167 20.17 -9.94 -4.16
C GLY A 167 19.73 -9.91 -5.62
N ARG A 168 20.72 -9.96 -6.51
CA ARG A 168 20.48 -10.06 -7.96
C ARG A 168 19.69 -11.33 -8.28
N GLY A 169 18.61 -11.23 -9.06
CA GLY A 169 17.67 -12.31 -9.30
C GLY A 169 16.77 -12.64 -8.11
N GLY A 170 16.80 -11.84 -7.04
CA GLY A 170 16.00 -12.07 -5.83
C GLY A 170 14.52 -11.74 -6.00
N ILE A 171 13.73 -12.16 -5.01
CA ILE A 171 12.26 -12.02 -4.99
C ILE A 171 11.80 -10.59 -5.33
N ARG A 172 12.50 -9.57 -4.85
CA ARG A 172 12.13 -8.17 -5.09
C ARG A 172 12.29 -7.76 -6.55
N GLU A 173 13.30 -8.28 -7.26
CA GLU A 173 13.47 -7.99 -8.68
C GLU A 173 12.36 -8.59 -9.53
N ILE A 174 11.96 -9.82 -9.20
CA ILE A 174 10.83 -10.50 -9.85
C ILE A 174 9.53 -9.72 -9.60
N GLU A 175 9.27 -9.35 -8.35
CA GLU A 175 8.08 -8.53 -8.00
C GLU A 175 8.08 -7.20 -8.75
N PHE A 176 9.21 -6.52 -8.88
CA PHE A 176 9.31 -5.26 -9.63
C PHE A 176 9.07 -5.45 -11.11
N PHE A 177 9.58 -6.52 -11.70
CA PHE A 177 9.34 -6.83 -13.11
C PHE A 177 7.83 -7.02 -13.38
N ILE A 178 7.17 -7.84 -12.57
CA ILE A 178 5.72 -8.06 -12.67
C ILE A 178 4.95 -6.76 -12.51
N GLN A 179 5.25 -5.98 -11.46
CA GLN A 179 4.59 -4.71 -11.16
C GLN A 179 4.80 -3.67 -12.25
N ALA A 180 5.99 -3.64 -12.87
CA ALA A 180 6.28 -2.79 -14.02
C ALA A 180 5.34 -3.08 -15.18
N LEU A 181 5.20 -4.35 -15.55
CA LEU A 181 4.30 -4.76 -16.61
C LEU A 181 2.83 -4.49 -16.28
N GLN A 182 2.41 -4.72 -15.03
CA GLN A 182 1.07 -4.36 -14.60
C GLN A 182 0.79 -2.87 -14.73
N LEU A 183 1.72 -2.02 -14.28
CA LEU A 183 1.57 -0.57 -14.38
C LEU A 183 1.48 -0.10 -15.84
N VAL A 184 2.22 -0.73 -16.75
CA VAL A 184 2.21 -0.39 -18.18
C VAL A 184 0.93 -0.87 -18.87
N TYR A 185 0.49 -2.08 -18.60
CA TYR A 185 -0.55 -2.73 -19.42
C TYR A 185 -1.93 -2.80 -18.76
N ALA A 186 -2.02 -2.82 -17.41
CA ALA A 186 -3.30 -3.03 -16.72
C ALA A 186 -4.27 -1.82 -16.81
N GLY A 187 -3.79 -0.66 -17.27
CA GLY A 187 -4.65 0.46 -17.64
C GLY A 187 -5.57 0.13 -18.82
N LYS A 188 -5.05 -0.60 -19.82
CA LYS A 188 -5.76 -1.05 -21.02
C LYS A 188 -6.34 -2.47 -20.87
N MET A 189 -5.74 -3.29 -20.01
CA MET A 189 -6.08 -4.69 -19.80
C MET A 189 -6.43 -4.94 -18.33
N PRO A 190 -7.65 -4.61 -17.86
CA PRO A 190 -8.04 -4.69 -16.45
C PRO A 190 -7.85 -6.05 -15.79
N ARG A 191 -7.85 -7.14 -16.57
CA ARG A 191 -7.56 -8.50 -16.06
C ARG A 191 -6.16 -8.65 -15.45
N LEU A 192 -5.22 -7.77 -15.81
CA LEU A 192 -3.87 -7.76 -15.25
C LEU A 192 -3.78 -7.05 -13.87
N ARG A 193 -4.88 -6.53 -13.34
CA ARG A 193 -4.95 -5.88 -12.03
C ARG A 193 -5.00 -6.90 -10.89
N GLU A 194 -4.14 -7.89 -10.96
CA GLU A 194 -4.03 -8.95 -9.95
C GLU A 194 -3.03 -8.55 -8.86
N ARG A 195 -3.34 -8.85 -7.61
CA ARG A 195 -2.54 -8.48 -6.44
C ARG A 195 -1.50 -9.53 -6.09
N ASN A 196 -1.80 -10.80 -6.36
CA ASN A 196 -0.87 -11.91 -6.15
C ASN A 196 0.15 -11.96 -7.28
N SER A 197 1.44 -12.01 -6.93
CA SER A 197 2.52 -11.95 -7.92
C SER A 197 2.55 -13.16 -8.85
N LEU A 198 2.31 -14.36 -8.33
CA LEU A 198 2.34 -15.57 -9.14
C LEU A 198 1.18 -15.60 -10.14
N ILE A 199 -0.03 -15.27 -9.69
CA ILE A 199 -1.21 -15.18 -10.56
C ILE A 199 -1.03 -14.06 -11.60
N ALA A 200 -0.46 -12.92 -11.18
CA ALA A 200 -0.16 -11.83 -12.11
C ALA A 200 0.83 -12.26 -13.19
N LEU A 201 1.86 -13.05 -12.84
CA LEU A 201 2.82 -13.61 -13.77
C LEU A 201 2.13 -14.54 -14.81
N GLU A 202 1.22 -15.40 -14.36
CA GLU A 202 0.42 -16.25 -15.23
C GLU A 202 -0.42 -15.43 -16.22
N LEU A 203 -1.13 -14.42 -15.73
CA LEU A 203 -1.95 -13.54 -16.57
C LEU A 203 -1.11 -12.75 -17.58
N LEU A 204 0.12 -12.35 -17.23
CA LEU A 204 1.04 -11.69 -18.15
C LEU A 204 1.53 -12.64 -19.25
N THR A 205 1.79 -13.91 -18.92
CA THR A 205 2.13 -14.94 -19.88
C THR A 205 0.98 -15.23 -20.83
N GLU A 206 -0.24 -15.43 -20.31
CA GLU A 206 -1.45 -15.60 -21.13
C GLU A 206 -1.71 -14.42 -22.06
N ALA A 207 -1.37 -13.21 -21.61
CA ALA A 207 -1.45 -12.00 -22.42
C ALA A 207 -0.33 -11.87 -23.47
N LYS A 208 0.61 -12.82 -23.50
CA LYS A 208 1.81 -12.82 -24.37
C LYS A 208 2.70 -11.58 -24.19
N LEU A 209 2.74 -11.06 -22.97
CA LEU A 209 3.61 -9.93 -22.60
C LEU A 209 4.96 -10.38 -22.07
N ILE A 210 5.07 -11.64 -21.69
CA ILE A 210 6.28 -12.36 -21.33
C ILE A 210 6.26 -13.72 -22.00
N SER A 211 7.45 -14.30 -22.25
CA SER A 211 7.56 -15.63 -22.81
C SER A 211 7.41 -16.71 -21.74
N ASP A 212 7.16 -17.97 -22.16
CA ASP A 212 7.13 -19.10 -21.23
C ASP A 212 8.51 -19.34 -20.59
N ASP A 213 9.60 -19.03 -21.30
CA ASP A 213 10.95 -19.13 -20.77
C ASP A 213 11.24 -18.07 -19.68
N ASP A 214 10.70 -16.86 -19.81
CA ASP A 214 10.85 -15.80 -18.79
C ASP A 214 10.04 -16.10 -17.52
N ARG A 215 9.10 -17.04 -17.58
CA ARG A 215 8.28 -17.48 -16.45
C ARG A 215 9.00 -18.46 -15.54
N GLN A 216 9.97 -19.22 -16.02
CA GLN A 216 10.72 -20.23 -15.27
C GLN A 216 11.78 -19.59 -14.38
#